data_76608aa8015bd20cb94a2fa6f2efc1c2
#
_entry.id   76608aa8015bd20cb94a2fa6f2efc1c2
#
_cell.length_a   1.000
_cell.length_b   1.000
_cell.length_c   1.000
_cell.angle_alpha   90.00
_cell.angle_beta   90.00
_cell.angle_gamma   90.00
#
_symmetry.space_group_name_H-M   'P 1'
#
loop_
_entity.id
_entity.type
_entity.pdbx_description
1 polymer ?
#
loop_
_entity_poly.entity_id
_entity_poly.type
_entity_poly.pdbx_seq_one_letter_code
_entity_poly.pdbx_strand_id
1 'polypeptide(L)'
;MTPSIPTVAVVLKRFETPDEVRHFTRGVFELVTIGGMTIGRATYQPGWRWSVDVGPTVGSDRCRVEHLGLVLQGRAAAAFDDGRVWELTPGSLFHIPAEPHDSWVIGDEPYVSLHFLGASHYAK
;
A
#
# COMPACT_ATOMS: atom_id res chain seq x y z
N MET A 1 -3.16 3.55 -47.34
CA MET A 1 -2.77 2.73 -46.19
C MET A 1 -3.67 3.06 -45.02
N THR A 2 -4.33 2.06 -44.52
CA THR A 2 -5.20 2.25 -43.35
C THR A 2 -4.31 2.30 -42.12
N PRO A 3 -4.45 3.32 -41.22
CA PRO A 3 -3.71 3.32 -39.96
C PRO A 3 -4.07 2.07 -39.17
N SER A 4 -3.08 1.40 -38.62
CA SER A 4 -3.37 0.26 -37.75
C SER A 4 -4.11 0.76 -36.51
N ILE A 5 -5.27 0.19 -36.25
CA ILE A 5 -6.03 0.44 -35.02
C ILE A 5 -5.31 -0.35 -33.94
N PRO A 6 -4.89 0.29 -32.83
CA PRO A 6 -4.28 -0.46 -31.74
C PRO A 6 -5.25 -1.55 -31.27
N THR A 7 -4.76 -2.76 -31.17
CA THR A 7 -5.54 -3.84 -30.59
C THR A 7 -5.71 -3.55 -29.11
N VAL A 8 -6.94 -3.26 -28.70
CA VAL A 8 -7.28 -3.11 -27.30
C VAL A 8 -7.55 -4.50 -26.75
N ALA A 9 -6.63 -5.00 -25.96
CA ALA A 9 -6.78 -6.30 -25.33
C ALA A 9 -7.26 -6.12 -23.89
N VAL A 10 -8.18 -6.99 -23.47
CA VAL A 10 -8.49 -7.15 -22.07
C VAL A 10 -7.29 -7.79 -21.38
N VAL A 11 -6.84 -7.19 -20.29
CA VAL A 11 -5.74 -7.73 -19.49
C VAL A 11 -6.29 -8.09 -18.11
N LEU A 12 -6.04 -9.32 -17.69
CA LEU A 12 -6.42 -9.81 -16.37
C LEU A 12 -5.15 -10.21 -15.62
N LYS A 13 -4.99 -9.70 -14.40
CA LYS A 13 -3.88 -10.04 -13.51
C LYS A 13 -4.41 -10.34 -12.12
N ARG A 14 -3.58 -10.98 -11.31
CA ARG A 14 -3.92 -11.33 -9.93
C ARG A 14 -2.77 -10.94 -9.01
N PHE A 15 -3.09 -10.54 -7.79
CA PHE A 15 -2.05 -10.25 -6.77
C PHE A 15 -1.32 -11.52 -6.33
N GLU A 16 -1.91 -12.70 -6.51
CA GLU A 16 -1.27 -13.99 -6.19
C GLU A 16 -0.09 -14.31 -7.13
N THR A 17 -0.03 -13.64 -8.29
CA THR A 17 1.08 -13.71 -9.24
C THR A 17 1.55 -12.30 -9.56
N PRO A 18 2.12 -11.58 -8.58
CA PRO A 18 2.45 -10.18 -8.73
C PRO A 18 3.65 -9.95 -9.64
N ASP A 19 3.77 -8.74 -10.17
CA ASP A 19 4.93 -8.33 -10.97
C ASP A 19 6.15 -8.07 -10.07
N GLU A 20 5.91 -7.63 -8.84
CA GLU A 20 6.96 -7.39 -7.85
C GLU A 20 6.41 -7.67 -6.45
N VAL A 21 7.25 -8.14 -5.56
CA VAL A 21 6.92 -8.32 -4.14
C VAL A 21 7.99 -7.66 -3.29
N ARG A 22 7.56 -6.91 -2.29
CA ARG A 22 8.45 -6.34 -1.27
C ARG A 22 8.12 -6.97 0.07
N HIS A 23 9.08 -7.69 0.62
CA HIS A 23 8.95 -8.35 1.91
C HIS A 23 9.59 -7.50 3.01
N PHE A 24 8.95 -7.47 4.15
CA PHE A 24 9.50 -6.86 5.36
C PHE A 24 8.93 -7.58 6.59
N THR A 25 9.45 -7.28 7.75
CA THR A 25 8.98 -7.93 8.98
C THR A 25 7.48 -7.70 9.17
N ARG A 26 6.74 -8.77 9.40
CA ARG A 26 5.29 -8.79 9.62
C ARG A 26 4.47 -8.24 8.45
N GLY A 27 5.00 -8.25 7.25
CA GLY A 27 4.23 -7.74 6.14
C GLY A 27 4.78 -8.06 4.76
N VAL A 28 3.91 -7.88 3.78
CA VAL A 28 4.23 -8.04 2.36
C VAL A 28 3.47 -6.98 1.57
N PHE A 29 4.11 -6.47 0.53
CA PHE A 29 3.52 -5.52 -0.39
C PHE A 29 3.69 -6.06 -1.81
N GLU A 30 2.58 -6.48 -2.40
CA GLU A 30 2.56 -7.05 -3.74
C GLU A 30 2.15 -5.98 -4.75
N LEU A 31 2.87 -5.88 -5.85
CA LEU A 31 2.64 -4.88 -6.87
C LEU A 31 2.25 -5.52 -8.19
N VAL A 32 1.22 -4.97 -8.81
CA VAL A 32 0.76 -5.36 -10.13
C VAL A 32 0.69 -4.10 -11.00
N THR A 33 1.31 -4.15 -12.18
CA THR A 33 1.21 -3.08 -13.16
C THR A 33 0.23 -3.51 -14.23
N ILE A 34 -0.84 -2.73 -14.40
CA ILE A 34 -1.93 -3.03 -15.31
C ILE A 34 -2.58 -1.71 -15.77
N GLY A 35 -2.91 -1.61 -17.07
CA GLY A 35 -3.56 -0.42 -17.61
C GLY A 35 -2.78 0.87 -17.40
N GLY A 36 -1.45 0.80 -17.35
CA GLY A 36 -0.59 1.96 -17.10
C GLY A 36 -0.50 2.39 -15.64
N MET A 37 -1.08 1.62 -14.71
CA MET A 37 -1.03 1.91 -13.27
C MET A 37 -0.27 0.81 -12.53
N THR A 38 0.41 1.20 -11.47
CA THR A 38 0.96 0.27 -10.49
C THR A 38 0.07 0.27 -9.26
N ILE A 39 -0.54 -0.88 -8.97
CA ILE A 39 -1.44 -1.06 -7.85
C ILE A 39 -0.78 -1.99 -6.86
N GLY A 40 -0.78 -1.59 -5.58
CA GLY A 40 -0.22 -2.41 -4.50
C GLY A 40 -1.30 -3.04 -3.64
N ARG A 41 -1.03 -4.25 -3.15
CA ARG A 41 -1.80 -4.87 -2.08
C ARG A 41 -0.89 -5.04 -0.86
N ALA A 42 -1.21 -4.32 0.20
CA ALA A 42 -0.53 -4.44 1.48
C ALA A 42 -1.22 -5.53 2.31
N THR A 43 -0.43 -6.38 2.93
CA THR A 43 -0.90 -7.33 3.95
C THR A 43 0.04 -7.21 5.14
N TYR A 44 -0.49 -6.70 6.25
CA TYR A 44 0.27 -6.48 7.47
C TYR A 44 -0.30 -7.33 8.59
N GLN A 45 0.59 -8.03 9.30
CA GLN A 45 0.18 -8.89 10.40
C GLN A 45 -0.02 -8.09 11.70
N PRO A 46 -0.77 -8.63 12.67
CA PRO A 46 -0.87 -8.02 13.99
C PRO A 46 0.52 -7.73 14.58
N GLY A 47 0.67 -6.56 15.16
CA GLY A 47 1.96 -6.09 15.69
C GLY A 47 2.82 -5.32 14.71
N TRP A 48 2.46 -5.29 13.44
CA TRP A 48 3.19 -4.50 12.44
C TRP A 48 3.12 -3.00 12.76
N ARG A 49 4.29 -2.34 12.63
CA ARG A 49 4.42 -0.88 12.73
C ARG A 49 5.44 -0.43 11.68
N TRP A 50 5.08 0.57 10.90
CA TRP A 50 5.91 1.02 9.78
C TRP A 50 7.31 1.44 10.24
N SER A 51 7.42 2.24 11.31
CA SER A 51 8.71 2.74 11.80
C SER A 51 9.64 1.65 12.32
N VAL A 52 9.10 0.49 12.67
CA VAL A 52 9.87 -0.66 13.20
C VAL A 52 10.13 -1.69 12.10
N ASP A 53 9.12 -2.00 11.29
CA ASP A 53 9.16 -3.15 10.37
C ASP A 53 9.55 -2.77 8.95
N VAL A 54 9.32 -1.53 8.52
CA VAL A 54 9.65 -1.04 7.18
C VAL A 54 10.77 -0.01 7.22
N GLY A 55 10.68 0.94 8.11
CA GLY A 55 11.60 2.07 8.20
C GLY A 55 13.08 1.71 8.13
N PRO A 56 13.56 0.73 8.93
CA PRO A 56 14.97 0.33 8.88
C PRO A 56 15.43 -0.17 7.52
N THR A 57 14.56 -0.79 6.73
CA THR A 57 14.93 -1.30 5.39
C THR A 57 15.05 -0.20 4.36
N VAL A 58 14.38 0.93 4.56
CA VAL A 58 14.43 2.09 3.65
C VAL A 58 15.20 3.27 4.21
N GLY A 59 15.77 3.11 5.42
CA GLY A 59 16.61 4.14 6.06
C GLY A 59 15.82 5.38 6.54
N SER A 60 14.56 5.21 6.92
CA SER A 60 13.72 6.31 7.41
C SER A 60 12.90 5.88 8.62
N ASP A 61 12.64 6.81 9.52
CA ASP A 61 11.81 6.58 10.71
C ASP A 61 10.34 6.93 10.46
N ARG A 62 10.02 7.54 9.33
CA ARG A 62 8.66 7.91 8.93
C ARG A 62 8.43 7.64 7.46
N CYS A 63 7.22 7.24 7.11
CA CYS A 63 6.79 7.13 5.72
C CYS A 63 6.48 8.53 5.19
N ARG A 64 7.01 8.84 4.01
CA ARG A 64 6.80 10.12 3.32
C ARG A 64 6.15 9.94 1.96
N VAL A 65 5.57 8.77 1.73
CA VAL A 65 4.89 8.46 0.48
C VAL A 65 3.44 8.87 0.58
N GLU A 66 2.94 9.53 -0.45
CA GLU A 66 1.51 9.82 -0.59
C GLU A 66 0.76 8.55 -0.94
N HIS A 67 -0.37 8.30 -0.27
CA HIS A 67 -1.18 7.11 -0.50
C HIS A 67 -2.61 7.48 -0.88
N LEU A 68 -3.16 6.73 -1.83
CA LEU A 68 -4.60 6.70 -2.12
C LEU A 68 -4.98 5.24 -2.20
N GLY A 69 -5.92 4.81 -1.38
CA GLY A 69 -6.23 3.38 -1.32
C GLY A 69 -7.59 3.05 -0.74
N LEU A 70 -7.80 1.75 -0.57
CA LEU A 70 -9.03 1.15 -0.06
C LEU A 70 -8.68 0.07 0.95
N VAL A 71 -9.26 0.14 2.14
CA VAL A 71 -9.12 -0.93 3.14
C VAL A 71 -10.07 -2.08 2.81
N LEU A 72 -9.53 -3.30 2.73
CA LEU A 72 -10.30 -4.51 2.46
C LEU A 72 -10.60 -5.30 3.73
N GLN A 73 -9.66 -5.34 4.68
CA GLN A 73 -9.77 -6.20 5.87
C GLN A 73 -8.93 -5.60 7.00
N GLY A 74 -9.38 -5.82 8.23
CA GLY A 74 -8.65 -5.40 9.42
C GLY A 74 -8.68 -3.90 9.64
N ARG A 75 -7.91 -3.43 10.64
CA ARG A 75 -7.84 -2.01 11.00
C ARG A 75 -6.40 -1.58 11.19
N ALA A 76 -6.11 -0.36 10.80
CA ALA A 76 -4.80 0.25 11.01
C ALA A 76 -4.95 1.70 11.45
N ALA A 77 -3.90 2.25 12.04
CA ALA A 77 -3.80 3.66 12.35
C ALA A 77 -2.76 4.32 11.46
N ALA A 78 -3.00 5.57 11.08
CA ALA A 78 -2.02 6.46 10.47
C ALA A 78 -1.83 7.64 11.43
N ALA A 79 -0.58 7.88 11.84
CA ALA A 79 -0.26 8.88 12.85
C ALA A 79 0.75 9.89 12.33
N PHE A 80 0.43 11.15 12.52
CA PHE A 80 1.31 12.27 12.15
C PHE A 80 2.05 12.79 13.38
N ASP A 81 3.18 13.45 13.15
CA ASP A 81 4.05 13.91 14.24
C ASP A 81 3.43 15.01 15.11
N ASP A 82 2.38 15.67 14.62
CA ASP A 82 1.63 16.68 15.39
C ASP A 82 0.58 16.08 16.33
N GLY A 83 0.49 14.75 16.41
CA GLY A 83 -0.43 14.05 17.30
C GLY A 83 -1.76 13.65 16.66
N ARG A 84 -2.03 14.01 15.41
CA ARG A 84 -3.22 13.53 14.70
C ARG A 84 -3.09 12.05 14.41
N VAL A 85 -4.13 11.29 14.73
CA VAL A 85 -4.20 9.85 14.46
C VAL A 85 -5.53 9.53 13.80
N TRP A 86 -5.46 8.81 12.69
CA TRP A 86 -6.63 8.41 11.92
C TRP A 86 -6.74 6.89 11.89
N GLU A 87 -7.94 6.37 12.12
CA GLU A 87 -8.19 4.93 12.03
C GLU A 87 -8.70 4.59 10.64
N LEU A 88 -8.07 3.58 10.02
CA LEU A 88 -8.42 3.05 8.71
C LEU A 88 -9.19 1.76 8.92
N THR A 89 -10.45 1.71 8.45
CA THR A 89 -11.38 0.60 8.67
C THR A 89 -11.86 0.01 7.36
N PRO A 90 -12.34 -1.26 7.35
CA PRO A 90 -12.77 -1.93 6.11
C PRO A 90 -13.83 -1.13 5.35
N GLY A 91 -13.64 -1.02 4.04
CA GLY A 91 -14.50 -0.27 3.15
C GLY A 91 -14.16 1.21 3.04
N SER A 92 -13.24 1.72 3.86
CA SER A 92 -12.83 3.12 3.77
C SER A 92 -11.88 3.34 2.59
N LEU A 93 -12.18 4.32 1.77
CA LEU A 93 -11.20 4.94 0.89
C LEU A 93 -10.37 5.92 1.71
N PHE A 94 -9.07 5.93 1.52
CA PHE A 94 -8.20 6.83 2.26
C PHE A 94 -7.25 7.57 1.32
N HIS A 95 -6.97 8.83 1.67
CA HIS A 95 -5.88 9.61 1.09
C HIS A 95 -5.00 10.08 2.23
N ILE A 96 -3.72 9.72 2.17
CA ILE A 96 -2.70 10.14 3.13
C ILE A 96 -1.69 10.96 2.37
N PRO A 97 -1.51 12.26 2.72
CA PRO A 97 -0.54 13.11 2.04
C PRO A 97 0.90 12.66 2.31
N ALA A 98 1.84 13.21 1.53
CA ALA A 98 3.27 12.91 1.67
C ALA A 98 3.90 13.44 2.96
N GLU A 99 3.11 13.99 3.85
CA GLU A 99 3.55 14.42 5.19
C GLU A 99 4.08 13.23 5.98
N PRO A 100 5.20 13.36 6.69
CA PRO A 100 5.77 12.26 7.47
C PRO A 100 4.76 11.66 8.45
N HIS A 101 4.62 10.34 8.40
CA HIS A 101 3.66 9.62 9.23
C HIS A 101 4.17 8.23 9.59
N ASP A 102 3.67 7.71 10.69
CA ASP A 102 3.80 6.32 11.08
C ASP A 102 2.46 5.61 10.91
N SER A 103 2.46 4.30 10.94
CA SER A 103 1.25 3.51 10.89
C SER A 103 1.47 2.17 11.59
N TRP A 104 0.38 1.58 12.07
CA TRP A 104 0.41 0.28 12.74
C TRP A 104 -0.92 -0.43 12.61
N VAL A 105 -0.88 -1.76 12.75
CA VAL A 105 -2.08 -2.59 12.77
C VAL A 105 -2.74 -2.50 14.14
N ILE A 106 -4.06 -2.36 14.13
CA ILE A 106 -4.90 -2.35 15.34
C ILE A 106 -5.56 -3.72 15.47
N GLY A 107 -5.44 -4.34 16.64
CA GLY A 107 -6.13 -5.59 16.95
C GLY A 107 -5.38 -6.83 16.47
N ASP A 108 -6.10 -7.96 16.40
CA ASP A 108 -5.54 -9.30 16.22
C ASP A 108 -5.77 -9.87 14.82
N GLU A 109 -6.33 -9.08 13.91
CA GLU A 109 -6.62 -9.46 12.54
C GLU A 109 -5.62 -8.85 11.58
N PRO A 110 -5.16 -9.57 10.56
CA PRO A 110 -4.34 -8.98 9.51
C PRO A 110 -5.05 -7.80 8.84
N TYR A 111 -4.28 -6.77 8.52
CA TYR A 111 -4.75 -5.62 7.77
C TYR A 111 -4.42 -5.79 6.29
N VAL A 112 -5.41 -5.62 5.43
CA VAL A 112 -5.24 -5.72 3.98
C VAL A 112 -5.81 -4.46 3.33
N SER A 113 -5.01 -3.82 2.49
CA SER A 113 -5.43 -2.63 1.73
C SER A 113 -4.89 -2.63 0.31
N LEU A 114 -5.64 -1.97 -0.58
CA LEU A 114 -5.17 -1.68 -1.94
C LEU A 114 -4.64 -0.25 -1.98
N HIS A 115 -3.59 -0.05 -2.77
CA HIS A 115 -2.95 1.24 -2.99
C HIS A 115 -2.94 1.57 -4.47
N PHE A 116 -3.62 2.65 -4.85
CA PHE A 116 -3.74 3.10 -6.24
C PHE A 116 -2.74 4.23 -6.55
N LEU A 117 -2.26 4.93 -5.54
CA LEU A 117 -1.26 5.99 -5.65
C LEU A 117 -0.13 5.71 -4.67
N GLY A 118 1.10 5.96 -5.08
CA GLY A 118 2.28 5.79 -4.24
C GLY A 118 2.82 4.36 -4.19
N ALA A 119 2.12 3.38 -4.76
CA ALA A 119 2.51 1.97 -4.66
C ALA A 119 3.93 1.71 -5.18
N SER A 120 4.32 2.33 -6.31
CA SER A 120 5.65 2.13 -6.91
C SER A 120 6.80 2.63 -6.00
N HIS A 121 6.53 3.53 -5.08
CA HIS A 121 7.54 4.14 -4.19
C HIS A 121 7.51 3.57 -2.77
N TYR A 122 6.44 2.89 -2.39
CA TYR A 122 6.23 2.44 -1.02
C TYR A 122 7.15 1.28 -0.66
N ALA A 123 7.76 1.34 0.53
CA ALA A 123 8.64 0.30 1.08
C ALA A 123 9.82 -0.06 0.14
N LYS A 124 10.27 0.91 -0.61
CA LYS A 124 11.30 0.70 -1.62
C LYS A 124 12.69 1.14 -1.12
#